data_1dc77f94ed8f3e8cd7b4e558d3659d98
#
_entry.id   1dc77f94ed8f3e8cd7b4e558d3659d98
#
_cell.length_a   1.000
_cell.length_b   1.000
_cell.length_c   1.000
_cell.angle_alpha   90.00
_cell.angle_beta   90.00
_cell.angle_gamma   90.00
#
_symmetry.space_group_name_H-M   'P 1'
#
loop_
_entity.id
_entity.type
_entity.pdbx_description
1 polymer ?
#
loop_
_entity_poly.entity_id
_entity_poly.type
_entity_poly.pdbx_seq_one_letter_code
_entity_poly.pdbx_strand_id
1 'polypeptide(L)'
;MNMERKNFEKWWSENLFSGKTEYEHHGKKIQMPSIEEFSNSWMGSILEKDRVKVRKNFKRYKSILDVGCGGSPEFYGIQKFKKLKYTGLDITPEIVELNLAKGINCVVGSANQIPFEDSSFDVVHSRHVIEHMEDYKKPIEEMIRVAKFLVLISFFIEPLETGESIKSLDNENTEYEIYHNQYSKSEISQLLETNNQVKSHKYSKLEGQSKTLLKIKISK
;
A
#
# COMPACT_ATOMS: atom_id res chain seq x y z
N MET A 1 -26.64 -0.07 -22.34
CA MET A 1 -25.83 -1.26 -22.05
C MET A 1 -24.83 -0.84 -20.98
N ASN A 2 -25.11 -1.13 -19.69
CA ASN A 2 -24.17 -0.81 -18.60
C ASN A 2 -22.96 -1.72 -18.78
N MET A 3 -21.83 -1.15 -19.26
CA MET A 3 -20.55 -1.83 -19.10
C MET A 3 -20.24 -1.83 -17.59
N GLU A 4 -20.12 -3.03 -16.98
CA GLU A 4 -19.53 -3.14 -15.66
C GLU A 4 -18.14 -2.51 -15.72
N ARG A 5 -17.94 -1.46 -14.95
CA ARG A 5 -16.64 -0.83 -14.85
C ARG A 5 -15.67 -1.80 -14.18
N LYS A 6 -14.54 -2.00 -14.80
CA LYS A 6 -13.47 -2.84 -14.25
C LYS A 6 -12.81 -2.08 -13.09
N ASN A 7 -12.56 -2.77 -11.99
CA ASN A 7 -11.91 -2.16 -10.83
C ASN A 7 -10.39 -1.95 -11.06
N PHE A 8 -9.75 -1.22 -10.15
CA PHE A 8 -8.33 -0.90 -10.19
C PHE A 8 -7.41 -2.14 -10.24
N GLU A 9 -7.80 -3.22 -9.54
CA GLU A 9 -7.14 -4.52 -9.57
C GLU A 9 -6.99 -5.07 -10.98
N LYS A 10 -8.08 -5.04 -11.72
CA LYS A 10 -8.12 -5.50 -13.11
C LYS A 10 -7.31 -4.59 -14.04
N TRP A 11 -7.25 -3.28 -13.75
CA TRP A 11 -6.42 -2.35 -14.48
C TRP A 11 -4.93 -2.70 -14.35
N TRP A 12 -4.45 -2.97 -13.13
CA TRP A 12 -3.06 -3.37 -12.90
C TRP A 12 -2.72 -4.66 -13.64
N SER A 13 -3.57 -5.67 -13.54
CA SER A 13 -3.39 -6.96 -14.22
C SER A 13 -3.36 -6.81 -15.75
N GLU A 14 -4.34 -6.09 -16.31
CA GLU A 14 -4.50 -5.97 -17.76
C GLU A 14 -3.54 -4.96 -18.43
N ASN A 15 -2.99 -4.01 -17.71
CA ASN A 15 -2.13 -2.98 -18.29
C ASN A 15 -0.64 -3.12 -17.91
N LEU A 16 -0.30 -3.36 -16.65
CA LEU A 16 1.09 -3.49 -16.23
C LEU A 16 1.70 -4.87 -16.53
N PHE A 17 0.88 -5.94 -16.56
CA PHE A 17 1.36 -7.31 -16.70
C PHE A 17 0.87 -8.04 -17.94
N SER A 18 0.03 -7.41 -18.75
CA SER A 18 -0.55 -8.01 -19.97
C SER A 18 0.42 -8.11 -21.15
N GLY A 19 1.67 -7.66 -21.00
CA GLY A 19 2.62 -7.55 -22.11
C GLY A 19 2.35 -6.41 -23.08
N LYS A 20 1.37 -5.54 -22.82
CA LYS A 20 1.16 -4.30 -23.58
C LYS A 20 2.36 -3.37 -23.36
N THR A 21 2.87 -2.79 -24.44
CA THR A 21 4.01 -1.88 -24.42
C THR A 21 3.62 -0.42 -24.24
N GLU A 22 2.35 -0.10 -24.38
CA GLU A 22 1.82 1.26 -24.21
C GLU A 22 0.36 1.25 -23.75
N TYR A 23 -0.06 2.29 -23.02
CA TYR A 23 -1.45 2.58 -22.71
C TYR A 23 -1.75 4.07 -22.89
N GLU A 24 -3.01 4.41 -23.07
CA GLU A 24 -3.45 5.79 -23.17
C GLU A 24 -3.98 6.30 -21.84
N HIS A 25 -3.47 7.46 -21.42
CA HIS A 25 -3.92 8.13 -20.19
C HIS A 25 -4.04 9.64 -20.46
N HIS A 26 -5.22 10.18 -20.27
CA HIS A 26 -5.55 11.59 -20.58
C HIS A 26 -5.13 12.00 -22.01
N GLY A 27 -5.41 11.16 -23.01
CA GLY A 27 -5.07 11.41 -24.41
C GLY A 27 -3.59 11.36 -24.72
N LYS A 28 -2.75 10.91 -23.80
CA LYS A 28 -1.30 10.71 -24.01
C LYS A 28 -0.98 9.23 -24.01
N LYS A 29 -0.22 8.81 -25.00
CA LYS A 29 0.38 7.47 -25.00
C LYS A 29 1.52 7.43 -24.00
N ILE A 30 1.41 6.53 -23.05
CA ILE A 30 2.43 6.27 -22.03
C ILE A 30 3.05 4.93 -22.33
N GLN A 31 4.38 4.90 -22.47
CA GLN A 31 5.11 3.64 -22.62
C GLN A 31 5.10 2.89 -21.31
N MET A 32 4.66 1.64 -21.34
CA MET A 32 4.73 0.77 -20.19
C MET A 32 6.16 0.27 -20.03
N PRO A 33 6.76 0.43 -18.86
CA PRO A 33 8.01 -0.24 -18.58
C PRO A 33 7.81 -1.75 -18.65
N SER A 34 8.80 -2.47 -19.13
CA SER A 34 8.83 -3.92 -18.95
C SER A 34 8.74 -4.26 -17.44
N ILE A 35 8.32 -5.48 -17.11
CA ILE A 35 8.30 -5.95 -15.72
C ILE A 35 9.67 -5.79 -15.06
N GLU A 36 10.74 -6.00 -15.83
CA GLU A 36 12.11 -5.82 -15.36
C GLU A 36 12.44 -4.35 -15.12
N GLU A 37 12.13 -3.45 -16.03
CA GLU A 37 12.32 -2.00 -15.88
C GLU A 37 11.48 -1.45 -14.72
N PHE A 38 10.22 -1.87 -14.58
CA PHE A 38 9.37 -1.52 -13.46
C PHE A 38 9.99 -1.99 -12.14
N SER A 39 10.42 -3.24 -12.06
CA SER A 39 11.08 -3.82 -10.90
C SER A 39 12.39 -3.06 -10.56
N ASN A 40 13.18 -2.70 -11.57
CA ASN A 40 14.42 -1.94 -11.40
C ASN A 40 14.16 -0.49 -10.99
N SER A 41 13.14 0.17 -11.52
CA SER A 41 12.75 1.52 -11.11
C SER A 41 12.30 1.55 -9.64
N TRP A 42 11.58 0.52 -9.20
CA TRP A 42 11.19 0.35 -7.81
C TRP A 42 12.38 0.06 -6.90
N MET A 43 13.37 -0.70 -7.37
CA MET A 43 14.64 -0.90 -6.66
C MET A 43 15.42 0.41 -6.50
N GLY A 44 15.46 1.26 -7.54
CA GLY A 44 16.06 2.58 -7.45
C GLY A 44 15.40 3.45 -6.36
N SER A 45 14.11 3.35 -6.18
CA SER A 45 13.36 4.08 -5.15
C SER A 45 13.63 3.62 -3.70
N ILE A 46 14.32 2.49 -3.52
CA ILE A 46 14.71 1.98 -2.19
C ILE A 46 15.56 3.00 -1.41
N LEU A 47 16.33 3.81 -2.12
CA LEU A 47 17.22 4.82 -1.54
C LEU A 47 16.51 6.14 -1.21
N GLU A 48 15.24 6.29 -1.54
CA GLU A 48 14.48 7.50 -1.22
C GLU A 48 14.46 7.78 0.28
N LYS A 49 14.58 9.05 0.62
CA LYS A 49 14.67 9.51 2.02
C LYS A 49 13.47 9.09 2.87
N ASP A 50 12.27 9.13 2.31
CA ASP A 50 11.04 8.72 2.99
C ASP A 50 11.04 7.23 3.34
N ARG A 51 11.45 6.36 2.42
CA ARG A 51 11.55 4.91 2.66
C ARG A 51 12.57 4.57 3.74
N VAL A 52 13.73 5.25 3.72
CA VAL A 52 14.75 5.06 4.77
C VAL A 52 14.21 5.47 6.15
N LYS A 53 13.45 6.55 6.21
CA LYS A 53 12.82 7.02 7.46
C LYS A 53 11.78 6.01 7.98
N VAL A 54 10.93 5.46 7.12
CA VAL A 54 9.94 4.44 7.48
C VAL A 54 10.61 3.17 7.99
N ARG A 55 11.62 2.65 7.27
CA ARG A 55 12.32 1.40 7.64
C ARG A 55 13.03 1.44 9.00
N LYS A 56 13.39 2.60 9.51
CA LYS A 56 13.95 2.73 10.87
C LYS A 56 13.00 2.18 11.94
N ASN A 57 11.68 2.16 11.68
CA ASN A 57 10.70 1.62 12.60
C ASN A 57 10.75 0.08 12.69
N PHE A 58 11.33 -0.63 11.72
CA PHE A 58 11.30 -2.10 11.66
C PHE A 58 12.39 -2.80 12.50
N LYS A 59 13.45 -2.09 12.89
CA LYS A 59 14.69 -2.66 13.48
C LYS A 59 14.51 -3.62 14.64
N ARG A 60 13.46 -3.44 15.46
CA ARG A 60 13.21 -4.19 16.70
C ARG A 60 12.20 -5.32 16.57
N TYR A 61 11.61 -5.47 15.39
CA TYR A 61 10.53 -6.42 15.13
C TYR A 61 11.06 -7.66 14.40
N LYS A 62 10.27 -8.74 14.44
CA LYS A 62 10.64 -10.04 13.87
C LYS A 62 9.86 -10.37 12.60
N SER A 63 8.67 -9.79 12.41
CA SER A 63 7.83 -10.03 11.23
C SER A 63 7.20 -8.74 10.73
N ILE A 64 7.05 -8.65 9.40
CA ILE A 64 6.37 -7.56 8.72
C ILE A 64 5.44 -8.13 7.64
N LEU A 65 4.22 -7.59 7.58
CA LEU A 65 3.32 -7.71 6.44
C LEU A 65 3.37 -6.40 5.66
N ASP A 66 3.61 -6.48 4.36
CA ASP A 66 3.61 -5.33 3.44
C ASP A 66 2.36 -5.42 2.55
N VAL A 67 1.35 -4.60 2.87
CA VAL A 67 0.02 -4.62 2.24
C VAL A 67 0.05 -3.74 0.99
N GLY A 68 -0.33 -4.32 -0.17
CA GLY A 68 -0.16 -3.73 -1.48
C GLY A 68 1.33 -3.63 -1.83
N CYS A 69 2.03 -4.75 -1.72
CA CYS A 69 3.49 -4.78 -1.79
C CYS A 69 4.06 -4.49 -3.18
N GLY A 70 3.27 -4.64 -4.25
CA GLY A 70 3.75 -4.47 -5.61
C GLY A 70 5.00 -5.30 -5.89
N GLY A 71 6.02 -4.73 -6.52
CA GLY A 71 7.31 -5.37 -6.75
C GLY A 71 8.18 -5.58 -5.49
N SER A 72 7.60 -5.46 -4.31
CA SER A 72 8.23 -5.70 -2.99
C SER A 72 9.53 -4.91 -2.73
N PRO A 73 9.57 -3.59 -2.99
CA PRO A 73 10.78 -2.80 -2.77
C PRO A 73 11.19 -2.74 -1.30
N GLU A 74 10.24 -2.90 -0.38
CA GLU A 74 10.53 -2.93 1.05
C GLU A 74 11.32 -4.18 1.45
N PHE A 75 11.06 -5.32 0.80
CA PHE A 75 11.84 -6.55 1.00
C PHE A 75 13.35 -6.30 0.84
N TYR A 76 13.77 -5.71 -0.27
CA TYR A 76 15.17 -5.40 -0.53
C TYR A 76 15.75 -4.43 0.50
N GLY A 77 14.97 -3.41 0.87
CA GLY A 77 15.43 -2.42 1.85
C GLY A 77 15.60 -2.93 3.26
N ILE A 78 14.89 -4.01 3.64
CA ILE A 78 14.96 -4.58 4.99
C ILE A 78 15.89 -5.77 5.13
N GLN A 79 16.48 -6.28 4.05
CA GLN A 79 17.39 -7.44 4.10
C GLN A 79 18.55 -7.27 5.09
N LYS A 80 18.99 -6.04 5.34
CA LYS A 80 19.96 -5.72 6.39
C LYS A 80 19.49 -6.06 7.81
N PHE A 81 18.18 -6.24 8.00
CA PHE A 81 17.60 -6.63 9.28
C PHE A 81 17.39 -8.14 9.32
N LYS A 82 18.49 -8.91 9.43
CA LYS A 82 18.55 -10.36 9.30
C LYS A 82 17.48 -11.17 10.06
N LYS A 83 16.86 -10.59 11.08
CA LYS A 83 15.83 -11.24 11.91
C LYS A 83 14.41 -10.91 11.49
N LEU A 84 14.20 -10.00 10.54
CA LEU A 84 12.89 -9.57 10.12
C LEU A 84 12.40 -10.47 8.98
N LYS A 85 11.35 -11.24 9.24
CA LYS A 85 10.66 -12.05 8.24
C LYS A 85 9.68 -11.16 7.48
N TYR A 86 9.81 -11.13 6.16
CA TYR A 86 8.93 -10.37 5.26
C TYR A 86 7.85 -11.27 4.68
N THR A 87 6.64 -10.72 4.59
CA THR A 87 5.53 -11.26 3.79
C THR A 87 4.91 -10.12 3.03
N GLY A 88 4.80 -10.23 1.72
CA GLY A 88 4.03 -9.34 0.88
C GLY A 88 2.59 -9.80 0.77
N LEU A 89 1.66 -8.87 0.66
CA LEU A 89 0.27 -9.09 0.27
C LEU A 89 -0.05 -8.18 -0.91
N ASP A 90 -0.53 -8.75 -1.99
CA ASP A 90 -1.03 -7.98 -3.13
C ASP A 90 -2.30 -8.60 -3.67
N ILE A 91 -3.18 -7.77 -4.23
CA ILE A 91 -4.44 -8.22 -4.78
C ILE A 91 -4.24 -8.84 -6.18
N THR A 92 -3.14 -8.52 -6.85
CA THR A 92 -2.82 -8.90 -8.22
C THR A 92 -2.03 -10.21 -8.25
N PRO A 93 -2.62 -11.34 -8.72
CA PRO A 93 -1.95 -12.64 -8.74
C PRO A 93 -0.62 -12.63 -9.49
N GLU A 94 -0.51 -11.94 -10.61
CA GLU A 94 0.68 -11.84 -11.44
C GLU A 94 1.86 -11.19 -10.70
N ILE A 95 1.57 -10.19 -9.85
CA ILE A 95 2.57 -9.56 -8.97
C ILE A 95 3.07 -10.56 -7.93
N VAL A 96 2.15 -11.33 -7.35
CA VAL A 96 2.49 -12.34 -6.35
C VAL A 96 3.36 -13.42 -6.96
N GLU A 97 3.00 -13.95 -8.13
CA GLU A 97 3.79 -14.95 -8.87
C GLU A 97 5.19 -14.43 -9.19
N LEU A 98 5.30 -13.17 -9.64
CA LEU A 98 6.59 -12.53 -9.91
C LEU A 98 7.47 -12.45 -8.66
N ASN A 99 6.90 -12.08 -7.52
CA ASN A 99 7.62 -12.02 -6.25
C ASN A 99 8.07 -13.40 -5.79
N LEU A 100 7.19 -14.41 -5.87
CA LEU A 100 7.51 -15.80 -5.54
C LEU A 100 8.64 -16.35 -6.43
N ALA A 101 8.65 -16.05 -7.72
CA ALA A 101 9.72 -16.44 -8.64
C ALA A 101 11.08 -15.81 -8.27
N LYS A 102 11.08 -14.66 -7.58
CA LYS A 102 12.28 -14.01 -7.04
C LYS A 102 12.64 -14.50 -5.64
N GLY A 103 11.96 -15.50 -5.10
CA GLY A 103 12.16 -16.02 -3.74
C GLY A 103 11.64 -15.10 -2.64
N ILE A 104 10.74 -14.16 -2.96
CA ILE A 104 10.11 -13.25 -2.00
C ILE A 104 8.80 -13.86 -1.56
N ASN A 105 8.61 -14.06 -0.26
CA ASN A 105 7.36 -14.56 0.30
C ASN A 105 6.24 -13.55 0.08
N CYS A 106 5.23 -13.94 -0.69
CA CYS A 106 4.10 -13.09 -1.05
C CYS A 106 2.82 -13.93 -1.18
N VAL A 107 1.66 -13.36 -0.87
CA VAL A 107 0.35 -14.01 -0.98
C VAL A 107 -0.64 -13.10 -1.70
N VAL A 108 -1.57 -13.71 -2.43
CA VAL A 108 -2.71 -13.01 -3.03
C VAL A 108 -3.73 -12.70 -1.94
N GLY A 109 -4.18 -11.44 -1.88
CA GLY A 109 -5.22 -11.05 -0.94
C GLY A 109 -5.55 -9.58 -0.98
N SER A 110 -6.75 -9.24 -0.52
CA SER A 110 -7.27 -7.87 -0.45
C SER A 110 -6.92 -7.22 0.89
N ALA A 111 -6.62 -5.92 0.86
CA ALA A 111 -6.48 -5.12 2.08
C ALA A 111 -7.81 -4.98 2.85
N ASN A 112 -8.96 -5.20 2.19
CA ASN A 112 -10.28 -5.22 2.82
C ASN A 112 -10.56 -6.52 3.60
N GLN A 113 -9.79 -7.57 3.32
CA GLN A 113 -9.92 -8.87 3.97
C GLN A 113 -8.56 -9.57 3.95
N ILE A 114 -7.72 -9.23 4.91
CA ILE A 114 -6.35 -9.76 5.00
C ILE A 114 -6.38 -11.22 5.46
N PRO A 115 -5.87 -12.20 4.68
CA PRO A 115 -6.03 -13.63 4.93
C PRO A 115 -5.07 -14.18 6.01
N PHE A 116 -4.99 -13.48 7.12
CA PHE A 116 -4.17 -13.86 8.28
C PHE A 116 -4.95 -13.69 9.58
N GLU A 117 -4.57 -14.47 10.58
CA GLU A 117 -5.15 -14.39 11.92
C GLU A 117 -4.81 -13.06 12.62
N ASP A 118 -5.57 -12.72 13.66
CA ASP A 118 -5.34 -11.56 14.50
C ASP A 118 -3.91 -11.56 15.08
N SER A 119 -3.29 -10.40 15.12
CA SER A 119 -1.94 -10.23 15.69
C SER A 119 -0.87 -11.17 15.11
N SER A 120 -0.98 -11.54 13.83
CA SER A 120 -0.04 -12.44 13.12
C SER A 120 1.32 -11.79 12.84
N PHE A 121 1.38 -10.47 12.73
CA PHE A 121 2.60 -9.76 12.36
C PHE A 121 2.98 -8.72 13.39
N ASP A 122 4.26 -8.62 13.69
CA ASP A 122 4.77 -7.59 14.60
C ASP A 122 4.52 -6.18 14.04
N VAL A 123 4.67 -6.02 12.75
CA VAL A 123 4.43 -4.76 12.01
C VAL A 123 3.60 -5.04 10.78
N VAL A 124 2.64 -4.18 10.51
CA VAL A 124 1.94 -4.09 9.21
C VAL A 124 2.31 -2.76 8.56
N HIS A 125 2.72 -2.81 7.31
CA HIS A 125 3.09 -1.65 6.50
C HIS A 125 2.21 -1.57 5.27
N SER A 126 1.87 -0.37 4.86
CA SER A 126 1.21 -0.10 3.58
C SER A 126 1.72 1.22 3.02
N ARG A 127 2.01 1.26 1.73
CA ARG A 127 2.52 2.46 1.07
C ARG A 127 1.80 2.70 -0.24
N HIS A 128 1.15 3.87 -0.35
CA HIS A 128 0.46 4.31 -1.56
C HIS A 128 -0.64 3.33 -2.04
N VAL A 129 -1.44 2.83 -1.11
CA VAL A 129 -2.48 1.83 -1.38
C VAL A 129 -3.86 2.36 -1.06
N ILE A 130 -4.06 2.87 0.15
CA ILE A 130 -5.41 3.20 0.60
C ILE A 130 -6.06 4.34 -0.18
N GLU A 131 -5.27 5.22 -0.78
CA GLU A 131 -5.76 6.29 -1.66
C GLU A 131 -6.41 5.76 -2.93
N HIS A 132 -6.09 4.53 -3.33
CA HIS A 132 -6.69 3.85 -4.48
C HIS A 132 -7.90 2.99 -4.13
N MET A 133 -8.33 2.99 -2.88
CA MET A 133 -9.48 2.21 -2.41
C MET A 133 -10.72 3.10 -2.28
N GLU A 134 -11.89 2.52 -2.47
CA GLU A 134 -13.15 3.24 -2.32
C GLU A 134 -13.36 3.80 -0.91
N ASP A 135 -12.92 3.05 0.11
CA ASP A 135 -12.97 3.46 1.51
C ASP A 135 -11.68 3.03 2.23
N TYR A 136 -11.22 3.86 3.16
CA TYR A 136 -10.05 3.63 4.00
C TYR A 136 -10.32 2.84 5.27
N LYS A 137 -11.58 2.80 5.74
CA LYS A 137 -11.96 2.26 7.06
C LYS A 137 -11.62 0.79 7.18
N LYS A 138 -12.20 -0.01 6.31
CA LYS A 138 -12.01 -1.47 6.33
C LYS A 138 -10.55 -1.89 6.18
N PRO A 139 -9.76 -1.34 5.22
CA PRO A 139 -8.32 -1.64 5.15
C PRO A 139 -7.55 -1.29 6.41
N ILE A 140 -7.82 -0.13 7.02
CA ILE A 140 -7.13 0.27 8.25
C ILE A 140 -7.50 -0.67 9.40
N GLU A 141 -8.77 -1.04 9.56
CA GLU A 141 -9.23 -1.99 10.57
C GLU A 141 -8.57 -3.38 10.40
N GLU A 142 -8.48 -3.89 9.18
CA GLU A 142 -7.82 -5.15 8.89
C GLU A 142 -6.31 -5.10 9.19
N MET A 143 -5.64 -4.00 8.80
CA MET A 143 -4.23 -3.81 9.16
C MET A 143 -4.02 -3.77 10.67
N ILE A 144 -4.92 -3.13 11.42
CA ILE A 144 -4.89 -3.09 12.90
C ILE A 144 -5.11 -4.50 13.46
N ARG A 145 -6.10 -5.24 12.96
CA ARG A 145 -6.44 -6.59 13.40
C ARG A 145 -5.25 -7.55 13.31
N VAL A 146 -4.56 -7.56 12.18
CA VAL A 146 -3.45 -8.50 11.96
C VAL A 146 -2.12 -8.00 12.56
N ALA A 147 -2.03 -6.74 13.00
CA ALA A 147 -0.84 -6.17 13.62
C ALA A 147 -0.78 -6.47 15.11
N LYS A 148 0.41 -6.87 15.59
CA LYS A 148 0.69 -7.08 17.01
C LYS A 148 1.13 -5.82 17.75
N PHE A 149 1.92 -4.97 17.08
CA PHE A 149 2.54 -3.81 17.75
C PHE A 149 2.42 -2.51 16.99
N LEU A 150 2.43 -2.56 15.65
CA LEU A 150 2.63 -1.36 14.86
C LEU A 150 1.99 -1.48 13.49
N VAL A 151 1.22 -0.46 13.10
CA VAL A 151 0.81 -0.23 11.70
C VAL A 151 1.48 1.06 11.21
N LEU A 152 1.96 1.03 9.98
CA LEU A 152 2.57 2.17 9.29
C LEU A 152 1.91 2.33 7.92
N ILE A 153 1.33 3.49 7.68
CA ILE A 153 0.68 3.84 6.41
C ILE A 153 1.35 5.08 5.84
N SER A 154 1.89 4.97 4.64
CA SER A 154 2.53 6.07 3.94
C SER A 154 1.64 6.56 2.80
N PHE A 155 1.24 7.82 2.84
CA PHE A 155 0.39 8.47 1.84
C PHE A 155 1.24 9.19 0.78
N PHE A 156 0.84 9.09 -0.50
CA PHE A 156 1.41 9.92 -1.57
C PHE A 156 0.60 11.19 -1.82
N ILE A 157 -0.70 11.19 -1.53
CA ILE A 157 -1.54 12.38 -1.49
C ILE A 157 -1.50 12.91 -0.05
N GLU A 158 -1.12 14.19 0.14
CA GLU A 158 -1.10 14.78 1.48
C GLU A 158 -2.50 14.75 2.07
N PRO A 159 -2.75 14.06 3.19
CA PRO A 159 -4.08 14.04 3.81
C PRO A 159 -4.49 15.43 4.30
N LEU A 160 -5.78 15.76 4.17
CA LEU A 160 -6.36 16.97 4.73
C LEU A 160 -6.18 16.98 6.26
N GLU A 161 -5.90 18.15 6.84
CA GLU A 161 -5.80 18.26 8.31
C GLU A 161 -7.16 18.03 8.98
N THR A 162 -8.22 18.65 8.44
CA THR A 162 -9.60 18.59 8.92
C THR A 162 -10.58 18.62 7.76
N GLY A 163 -11.86 18.41 8.05
CA GLY A 163 -12.94 18.39 7.05
C GLY A 163 -13.24 16.98 6.56
N GLU A 164 -14.01 16.91 5.52
CA GLU A 164 -14.40 15.63 4.90
C GLU A 164 -13.35 15.17 3.89
N SER A 165 -13.16 13.85 3.82
CA SER A 165 -12.31 13.23 2.81
C SER A 165 -12.86 13.48 1.41
N ILE A 166 -11.98 13.78 0.47
CA ILE A 166 -12.32 14.00 -0.93
C ILE A 166 -12.16 12.68 -1.66
N LYS A 167 -13.27 12.14 -2.16
CA LYS A 167 -13.26 10.99 -3.07
C LYS A 167 -13.08 11.50 -4.50
N SER A 168 -12.03 11.05 -5.14
CA SER A 168 -11.76 11.32 -6.56
C SER A 168 -11.71 10.01 -7.31
N LEU A 169 -12.66 9.85 -8.21
CA LEU A 169 -12.70 8.71 -9.13
C LEU A 169 -12.22 9.21 -10.51
N ASP A 170 -11.14 8.66 -10.98
CA ASP A 170 -10.65 8.94 -12.34
C ASP A 170 -11.50 8.16 -13.34
N ASN A 171 -12.49 8.87 -13.91
CA ASN A 171 -13.44 8.33 -14.87
C ASN A 171 -13.17 8.78 -16.30
N GLU A 172 -12.22 9.68 -16.49
CA GLU A 172 -11.98 10.28 -17.81
C GLU A 172 -11.29 9.26 -18.72
N ASN A 173 -12.08 8.65 -19.59
CA ASN A 173 -11.66 7.77 -20.69
C ASN A 173 -11.06 6.40 -20.30
N THR A 174 -11.36 5.86 -19.12
CA THR A 174 -10.94 4.50 -18.76
C THR A 174 -12.12 3.56 -18.53
N GLU A 175 -11.96 2.30 -18.91
CA GLU A 175 -12.88 1.21 -18.57
C GLU A 175 -12.81 0.84 -17.07
N TYR A 176 -11.98 1.55 -16.27
CA TYR A 176 -11.60 1.18 -14.92
C TYR A 176 -11.99 2.27 -13.93
N GLU A 177 -12.31 1.85 -12.72
CA GLU A 177 -12.50 2.75 -11.58
C GLU A 177 -11.19 2.89 -10.81
N ILE A 178 -10.54 4.04 -10.96
CA ILE A 178 -9.27 4.34 -10.29
C ILE A 178 -9.53 5.47 -9.30
N TYR A 179 -9.42 5.16 -8.01
CA TYR A 179 -9.53 6.15 -6.97
C TYR A 179 -8.19 6.85 -6.73
N HIS A 180 -8.24 8.17 -6.56
CA HIS A 180 -7.16 9.01 -6.07
C HIS A 180 -7.66 9.85 -4.90
N ASN A 181 -8.04 9.18 -3.81
CA ASN A 181 -8.71 9.81 -2.69
C ASN A 181 -7.73 10.60 -1.82
N GLN A 182 -8.17 11.79 -1.39
CA GLN A 182 -7.50 12.58 -0.38
C GLN A 182 -8.25 12.45 0.94
N TYR A 183 -7.75 11.64 1.84
CA TYR A 183 -8.40 11.37 3.12
C TYR A 183 -8.14 12.44 4.16
N SER A 184 -9.06 12.59 5.12
CA SER A 184 -8.96 13.53 6.23
C SER A 184 -8.27 12.89 7.44
N LYS A 185 -7.26 13.58 7.99
CA LYS A 185 -6.61 13.17 9.24
C LYS A 185 -7.59 13.15 10.41
N SER A 186 -8.54 14.10 10.45
CA SER A 186 -9.56 14.13 11.50
C SER A 186 -10.48 12.93 11.46
N GLU A 187 -10.95 12.52 10.28
CA GLU A 187 -11.82 11.35 10.13
C GLU A 187 -11.07 10.04 10.46
N ILE A 188 -9.85 9.89 9.95
CA ILE A 188 -9.02 8.72 10.29
C ILE A 188 -8.71 8.70 11.79
N SER A 189 -8.41 9.85 12.41
CA SER A 189 -8.15 9.91 13.85
C SER A 189 -9.37 9.50 14.67
N GLN A 190 -10.57 9.93 14.27
CA GLN A 190 -11.80 9.52 14.93
C GLN A 190 -12.03 7.99 14.84
N LEU A 191 -11.78 7.38 13.68
CA LEU A 191 -11.80 5.93 13.53
C LEU A 191 -10.81 5.25 14.50
N LEU A 192 -9.59 5.77 14.59
CA LEU A 192 -8.55 5.18 15.43
C LEU A 192 -8.81 5.36 16.93
N GLU A 193 -9.40 6.48 17.35
CA GLU A 193 -9.74 6.77 18.74
C GLU A 193 -10.89 5.89 19.26
N THR A 194 -11.78 5.46 18.38
CA THR A 194 -12.88 4.54 18.73
C THR A 194 -12.46 3.06 18.71
N ASN A 195 -11.30 2.74 18.14
CA ASN A 195 -10.81 1.37 18.04
C ASN A 195 -10.03 0.97 19.32
N ASN A 196 -10.57 0.02 20.10
CA ASN A 196 -10.01 -0.44 21.38
C ASN A 196 -8.64 -1.13 21.26
N GLN A 197 -8.23 -1.56 20.07
CA GLN A 197 -6.91 -2.13 19.81
C GLN A 197 -5.84 -1.04 19.61
N VAL A 198 -6.22 0.22 19.41
CA VAL A 198 -5.30 1.32 19.18
C VAL A 198 -4.86 1.96 20.51
N LYS A 199 -3.57 1.91 20.78
CA LYS A 199 -2.97 2.57 21.95
C LYS A 199 -2.73 4.06 21.70
N SER A 200 -2.25 4.41 20.52
CA SER A 200 -1.99 5.79 20.10
C SER A 200 -1.67 5.85 18.62
N HIS A 201 -1.90 6.99 18.01
CA HIS A 201 -1.50 7.25 16.63
C HIS A 201 -0.77 8.59 16.50
N LYS A 202 -0.03 8.77 15.40
CA LYS A 202 0.71 9.99 15.10
C LYS A 202 0.96 10.14 13.61
N TYR A 203 0.72 11.31 13.09
CA TYR A 203 1.15 11.72 11.75
C TYR A 203 2.55 12.34 11.79
N SER A 204 3.31 12.12 10.73
CA SER A 204 4.65 12.70 10.55
C SER A 204 4.86 13.01 9.08
N LYS A 205 5.35 14.22 8.79
CA LYS A 205 5.70 14.62 7.43
C LYS A 205 6.86 13.78 6.90
N LEU A 206 6.76 13.39 5.65
CA LEU A 206 7.80 12.73 4.88
C LEU A 206 8.28 13.64 3.75
N GLU A 207 9.51 13.40 3.28
CA GLU A 207 10.10 14.08 2.14
C GLU A 207 10.36 13.05 1.04
N GLY A 208 9.81 13.26 -0.15
CA GLY A 208 9.93 12.34 -1.27
C GLY A 208 8.59 12.07 -1.93
N GLN A 209 8.39 10.88 -2.48
CA GLN A 209 7.11 10.48 -3.10
C GLN A 209 6.01 10.36 -2.05
N SER A 210 6.30 9.82 -0.88
CA SER A 210 5.35 9.85 0.23
C SER A 210 5.37 11.22 0.89
N LYS A 211 4.20 11.74 1.25
CA LYS A 211 4.01 13.04 1.90
C LYS A 211 3.86 12.91 3.41
N THR A 212 3.04 11.97 3.84
CA THR A 212 2.72 11.76 5.26
C THR A 212 2.86 10.30 5.65
N LEU A 213 3.38 10.05 6.86
CA LEU A 213 3.40 8.75 7.52
C LEU A 213 2.41 8.78 8.70
N LEU A 214 1.42 7.92 8.67
CA LEU A 214 0.60 7.57 9.81
C LEU A 214 1.21 6.38 10.53
N LYS A 215 1.47 6.54 11.80
CA LYS A 215 1.99 5.52 12.70
C LYS A 215 0.97 5.20 13.77
N ILE A 216 0.49 3.96 13.83
CA ILE A 216 -0.50 3.47 14.78
C ILE A 216 0.18 2.44 15.68
N LYS A 217 0.18 2.67 16.98
CA LYS A 217 0.64 1.69 17.98
C LYS A 217 -0.53 0.88 18.46
N ILE A 218 -0.36 -0.43 18.52
CA ILE A 218 -1.39 -1.38 18.96
C ILE A 218 -1.25 -1.63 20.47
N SER A 219 -2.39 -1.72 21.15
CA SER A 219 -2.48 -2.18 22.53
C SER A 219 -2.16 -3.67 22.58
N LYS A 220 -1.45 -4.09 23.61
CA LYS A 220 -1.25 -5.53 23.88
C LYS A 220 -2.42 -6.07 24.67
#